data_721b81fc9af1225e76e8e96e1e863232
#
_entry.id   721b81fc9af1225e76e8e96e1e863232
#
_cell.length_a   1.000
_cell.length_b   1.000
_cell.length_c   1.000
_cell.angle_alpha   90.00
_cell.angle_beta   90.00
_cell.angle_gamma   90.00
#
_symmetry.space_group_name_H-M   'P 1'
#
loop_
_entity.id
_entity.type
_entity.pdbx_description
1 polymer ?
#
loop_
_entity_poly.entity_id
_entity_poly.type
_entity_poly.pdbx_seq_one_letter_code
_entity_poly.pdbx_strand_id
1 'polypeptide(L)'
;MINTVFVTGASSGFGAAVARRFAADGARVVAAARRVDRVEELASEFGPRILPLALDVRDRAAVAAAVAGLPAEFAAIDVLVNNAGLALGLNPAQDADLDDWDQMIDTNCKGLVYCTRAILPGMVARGRGHVISLGSVAGTYPYPGGNVYGGTKAFVHQFSLNLRSDLHGTRVRVTCVEPGMADTEFSLVRFSGDQGKADNVYAGMQPLTAADIAESIHWAATMPQHVNVNTIELMATAQSFAPFQVARDA
;
A
#
# COMPACT_ATOMS: atom_id res chain seq x y z
N MET A 1 1.60 1.77 22.57
CA MET A 1 0.94 2.91 21.88
C MET A 1 1.73 3.20 20.62
N ILE A 2 1.06 3.44 19.49
CA ILE A 2 1.68 3.85 18.21
C ILE A 2 1.80 5.37 18.24
N ASN A 3 3.03 5.89 18.12
CA ASN A 3 3.25 7.34 18.20
C ASN A 3 3.42 7.97 16.82
N THR A 4 4.11 7.28 15.89
CA THR A 4 4.39 7.82 14.56
C THR A 4 4.19 6.76 13.48
N VAL A 5 3.43 7.13 12.44
CA VAL A 5 3.14 6.30 11.26
C VAL A 5 3.65 6.99 10.02
N PHE A 6 4.34 6.27 9.15
CA PHE A 6 4.75 6.75 7.83
C PHE A 6 3.90 6.05 6.76
N VAL A 7 3.15 6.83 5.98
CA VAL A 7 2.24 6.31 4.95
C VAL A 7 2.69 6.79 3.59
N THR A 8 2.98 5.89 2.67
CA THR A 8 3.26 6.21 1.26
C THR A 8 1.98 6.21 0.43
N GLY A 9 1.89 7.09 -0.58
CA GLY A 9 0.69 7.20 -1.42
C GLY A 9 -0.52 7.77 -0.67
N ALA A 10 -0.29 8.69 0.27
CA ALA A 10 -1.31 9.23 1.17
C ALA A 10 -2.26 10.26 0.54
N SER A 11 -2.11 10.58 -0.75
CA SER A 11 -2.94 11.60 -1.42
C SER A 11 -4.36 11.16 -1.79
N SER A 12 -4.66 9.86 -1.72
CA SER A 12 -5.99 9.32 -2.07
C SER A 12 -6.20 7.90 -1.57
N GLY A 13 -7.41 7.38 -1.74
CA GLY A 13 -7.75 5.97 -1.52
C GLY A 13 -7.33 5.44 -0.14
N PHE A 14 -6.73 4.26 -0.13
CA PHE A 14 -6.32 3.60 1.11
C PHE A 14 -5.32 4.43 1.93
N GLY A 15 -4.33 5.06 1.27
CA GLY A 15 -3.32 5.84 1.96
C GLY A 15 -3.89 7.03 2.73
N ALA A 16 -4.82 7.76 2.13
CA ALA A 16 -5.52 8.86 2.79
C ALA A 16 -6.40 8.36 3.96
N ALA A 17 -7.13 7.26 3.76
CA ALA A 17 -7.96 6.65 4.81
C ALA A 17 -7.12 6.15 5.99
N VAL A 18 -5.99 5.50 5.72
CA VAL A 18 -5.02 5.07 6.74
C VAL A 18 -4.47 6.26 7.52
N ALA A 19 -4.05 7.32 6.82
CA ALA A 19 -3.53 8.52 7.46
C ALA A 19 -4.58 9.15 8.41
N ARG A 20 -5.83 9.28 7.95
CA ARG A 20 -6.96 9.76 8.77
C ARG A 20 -7.18 8.88 9.99
N ARG A 21 -7.21 7.56 9.78
CA ARG A 21 -7.52 6.60 10.84
C ARG A 21 -6.51 6.66 11.97
N PHE A 22 -5.21 6.71 11.65
CA PHE A 22 -4.17 6.81 12.67
C PHE A 22 -4.10 8.19 13.33
N ALA A 23 -4.31 9.27 12.56
CA ALA A 23 -4.34 10.63 13.10
C ALA A 23 -5.53 10.84 14.05
N ALA A 24 -6.70 10.27 13.74
CA ALA A 24 -7.87 10.27 14.62
C ALA A 24 -7.61 9.55 15.94
N ASP A 25 -6.79 8.49 15.93
CA ASP A 25 -6.37 7.74 17.12
C ASP A 25 -5.21 8.42 17.89
N GLY A 26 -4.83 9.63 17.48
CA GLY A 26 -3.83 10.47 18.15
C GLY A 26 -2.38 10.25 17.72
N ALA A 27 -2.11 9.40 16.74
CA ALA A 27 -0.77 9.21 16.21
C ALA A 27 -0.33 10.42 15.35
N ARG A 28 0.97 10.68 15.30
CA ARG A 28 1.59 11.52 14.28
C ARG A 28 1.71 10.73 12.98
N VAL A 29 1.42 11.36 11.85
CA VAL A 29 1.46 10.70 10.54
C VAL A 29 2.35 11.50 9.59
N VAL A 30 3.39 10.87 9.06
CA VAL A 30 4.10 11.38 7.89
C VAL A 30 3.33 10.87 6.67
N ALA A 31 2.64 11.77 5.99
CA ALA A 31 1.82 11.46 4.85
C ALA A 31 2.57 11.82 3.56
N ALA A 32 3.15 10.79 2.91
CA ALA A 32 4.03 10.97 1.76
C ALA A 32 3.29 10.69 0.44
N ALA A 33 3.35 11.64 -0.51
CA ALA A 33 2.79 11.49 -1.84
C ALA A 33 3.44 12.45 -2.85
N ARG A 34 3.24 12.18 -4.15
CA ARG A 34 3.64 13.11 -5.22
C ARG A 34 2.73 14.35 -5.28
N ARG A 35 1.41 14.16 -5.07
CA ARG A 35 0.41 15.24 -5.03
C ARG A 35 0.34 15.77 -3.60
N VAL A 36 1.29 16.64 -3.24
CA VAL A 36 1.42 17.14 -1.87
C VAL A 36 0.25 18.05 -1.47
N ASP A 37 -0.31 18.80 -2.40
CA ASP A 37 -1.50 19.64 -2.25
C ASP A 37 -2.67 18.87 -1.58
N ARG A 38 -2.95 17.66 -2.05
CA ARG A 38 -3.99 16.80 -1.44
C ARG A 38 -3.63 16.30 -0.05
N VAL A 39 -2.35 16.17 0.25
CA VAL A 39 -1.90 15.78 1.59
C VAL A 39 -1.96 16.99 2.54
N GLU A 40 -1.73 18.19 2.05
CA GLU A 40 -1.92 19.45 2.80
C GLU A 40 -3.40 19.66 3.16
N GLU A 41 -4.33 19.36 2.24
CA GLU A 41 -5.76 19.33 2.56
C GLU A 41 -6.06 18.35 3.69
N LEU A 42 -5.54 17.13 3.61
CA LEU A 42 -5.67 16.13 4.67
C LEU A 42 -5.04 16.61 5.99
N ALA A 43 -3.89 17.27 5.94
CA ALA A 43 -3.24 17.83 7.11
C ALA A 43 -4.08 18.92 7.77
N SER A 44 -4.86 19.68 7.01
CA SER A 44 -5.74 20.72 7.55
C SER A 44 -6.82 20.15 8.48
N GLU A 45 -7.23 18.88 8.28
CA GLU A 45 -8.22 18.19 9.12
C GLU A 45 -7.68 17.85 10.52
N PHE A 46 -6.35 17.61 10.65
CA PHE A 46 -5.73 17.09 11.87
C PHE A 46 -4.64 17.99 12.45
N GLY A 47 -4.35 19.12 11.79
CA GLY A 47 -3.33 20.08 12.22
C GLY A 47 -1.93 19.46 12.30
N PRO A 48 -1.13 19.74 13.34
CA PRO A 48 0.27 19.33 13.42
C PRO A 48 0.50 17.84 13.57
N ARG A 49 -0.56 17.02 13.64
CA ARG A 49 -0.44 15.57 13.68
C ARG A 49 -0.08 14.97 12.34
N ILE A 50 -0.40 15.64 11.23
CA ILE A 50 -0.04 15.17 9.89
C ILE A 50 1.06 16.06 9.33
N LEU A 51 2.18 15.45 8.96
CA LEU A 51 3.28 16.06 8.24
C LEU A 51 3.14 15.73 6.75
N PRO A 52 2.73 16.69 5.89
CA PRO A 52 2.75 16.52 4.46
C PRO A 52 4.19 16.36 3.95
N LEU A 53 4.43 15.38 3.09
CA LEU A 53 5.74 15.12 2.52
C LEU A 53 5.63 14.87 1.01
N ALA A 54 6.18 15.80 0.22
CA ALA A 54 6.31 15.59 -1.22
C ALA A 54 7.36 14.50 -1.49
N LEU A 55 6.93 13.35 -2.03
CA LEU A 55 7.82 12.22 -2.26
C LEU A 55 7.37 11.37 -3.45
N ASP A 56 8.29 11.14 -4.40
CA ASP A 56 8.18 10.05 -5.36
C ASP A 56 8.97 8.85 -4.81
N VAL A 57 8.28 7.78 -4.47
CA VAL A 57 8.92 6.58 -3.90
C VAL A 57 9.86 5.87 -4.88
N ARG A 58 9.78 6.17 -6.19
CA ARG A 58 10.66 5.64 -7.23
C ARG A 58 12.07 6.22 -7.16
N ASP A 59 12.21 7.42 -6.58
CA ASP A 59 13.51 8.06 -6.39
C ASP A 59 14.16 7.61 -5.08
N ARG A 60 15.12 6.71 -5.20
CA ARG A 60 15.86 6.15 -4.06
C ARG A 60 16.58 7.22 -3.23
N ALA A 61 17.16 8.24 -3.88
CA ALA A 61 17.89 9.29 -3.19
C ALA A 61 16.94 10.22 -2.42
N ALA A 62 15.82 10.59 -3.06
CA ALA A 62 14.77 11.38 -2.42
C ALA A 62 14.16 10.65 -1.21
N VAL A 63 13.91 9.33 -1.31
CA VAL A 63 13.42 8.54 -0.17
C VAL A 63 14.41 8.57 1.00
N ALA A 64 15.70 8.35 0.74
CA ALA A 64 16.71 8.38 1.79
C ALA A 64 16.83 9.76 2.45
N ALA A 65 16.85 10.83 1.65
CA ALA A 65 16.92 12.21 2.13
C ALA A 65 15.67 12.60 2.94
N ALA A 66 14.49 12.22 2.46
CA ALA A 66 13.23 12.51 3.13
C ALA A 66 13.15 11.88 4.51
N VAL A 67 13.54 10.60 4.65
CA VAL A 67 13.54 9.91 5.94
C VAL A 67 14.60 10.49 6.90
N ALA A 68 15.80 10.82 6.39
CA ALA A 68 16.86 11.41 7.19
C ALA A 68 16.53 12.85 7.65
N GLY A 69 15.74 13.58 6.86
CA GLY A 69 15.34 14.97 7.12
C GLY A 69 14.07 15.13 7.95
N LEU A 70 13.47 14.06 8.45
CA LEU A 70 12.25 14.17 9.26
C LEU A 70 12.49 14.99 10.54
N PRO A 71 11.55 15.88 10.93
CA PRO A 71 11.58 16.52 12.22
C PRO A 71 11.68 15.50 13.37
N ALA A 72 12.36 15.87 14.44
CA ALA A 72 12.68 14.93 15.54
C ALA A 72 11.44 14.23 16.11
N GLU A 73 10.30 14.94 16.19
CA GLU A 73 9.02 14.40 16.67
C GLU A 73 8.40 13.36 15.75
N PHE A 74 8.79 13.31 14.45
CA PHE A 74 8.34 12.33 13.47
C PHE A 74 9.38 11.24 13.16
N ALA A 75 10.63 11.41 13.60
CA ALA A 75 11.73 10.53 13.20
C ALA A 75 11.64 9.10 13.76
N ALA A 76 10.97 8.90 14.90
CA ALA A 76 10.82 7.60 15.53
C ALA A 76 9.60 6.83 14.98
N ILE A 77 9.66 6.39 13.73
CA ILE A 77 8.56 5.72 13.02
C ILE A 77 8.27 4.35 13.66
N ASP A 78 7.05 4.17 14.18
CA ASP A 78 6.57 2.91 14.76
C ASP A 78 5.92 2.01 13.70
N VAL A 79 5.23 2.60 12.71
CA VAL A 79 4.57 1.86 11.64
C VAL A 79 4.94 2.47 10.30
N LEU A 80 5.41 1.65 9.38
CA LEU A 80 5.54 1.98 7.96
C LEU A 80 4.41 1.32 7.19
N VAL A 81 3.60 2.11 6.47
CA VAL A 81 2.59 1.60 5.55
C VAL A 81 3.06 1.84 4.11
N ASN A 82 3.59 0.80 3.48
CA ASN A 82 3.94 0.78 2.07
C ASN A 82 2.66 0.63 1.24
N ASN A 83 1.95 1.75 1.04
CA ASN A 83 0.69 1.79 0.29
C ASN A 83 0.88 2.31 -1.14
N ALA A 84 1.89 3.14 -1.41
CA ALA A 84 2.11 3.64 -2.77
C ALA A 84 2.17 2.49 -3.78
N GLY A 85 1.28 2.54 -4.76
CA GLY A 85 1.17 1.51 -5.79
C GLY A 85 0.10 1.88 -6.81
N LEU A 86 0.17 1.27 -7.98
CA LEU A 86 -0.77 1.49 -9.07
C LEU A 86 -0.90 0.23 -9.95
N ALA A 87 -1.97 0.17 -10.73
CA ALA A 87 -2.09 -0.72 -11.88
C ALA A 87 -2.41 0.13 -13.11
N LEU A 88 -1.87 -0.27 -14.25
CA LEU A 88 -2.06 0.39 -15.54
C LEU A 88 -2.48 -0.64 -16.58
N GLY A 89 -3.51 -0.30 -17.36
CA GLY A 89 -4.03 -1.12 -18.43
C GLY A 89 -4.62 -2.48 -18.01
N LEU A 90 -5.19 -3.17 -18.99
CA LEU A 90 -5.69 -4.55 -18.92
C LEU A 90 -5.46 -5.28 -20.24
N ASN A 91 -4.53 -4.79 -21.09
CA ASN A 91 -4.23 -5.42 -22.35
C ASN A 91 -3.61 -6.80 -22.14
N PRO A 92 -3.84 -7.76 -23.03
CA PRO A 92 -3.06 -9.00 -23.08
C PRO A 92 -1.57 -8.68 -23.16
N ALA A 93 -0.73 -9.59 -22.65
CA ALA A 93 0.71 -9.34 -22.51
C ALA A 93 1.42 -8.95 -23.81
N GLN A 94 0.99 -9.49 -24.96
CA GLN A 94 1.57 -9.18 -26.28
C GLN A 94 1.24 -7.76 -26.78
N ASP A 95 0.21 -7.11 -26.21
CA ASP A 95 -0.29 -5.78 -26.60
C ASP A 95 -0.12 -4.76 -25.47
N ALA A 96 0.60 -5.12 -24.41
CA ALA A 96 0.79 -4.26 -23.25
C ALA A 96 1.89 -3.21 -23.52
N ASP A 97 1.73 -2.04 -22.90
CA ASP A 97 2.72 -0.97 -22.94
C ASP A 97 3.85 -1.27 -21.93
N LEU A 98 5.09 -1.24 -22.40
CA LEU A 98 6.26 -1.48 -21.54
C LEU A 98 6.49 -0.34 -20.55
N ASP A 99 6.17 0.90 -20.89
CA ASP A 99 6.29 2.04 -19.99
C ASP A 99 5.32 1.89 -18.80
N ASP A 100 4.11 1.35 -19.04
CA ASP A 100 3.16 0.99 -17.98
C ASP A 100 3.73 -0.10 -17.07
N TRP A 101 4.38 -1.11 -17.66
CA TRP A 101 5.01 -2.19 -16.90
C TRP A 101 6.17 -1.69 -16.03
N ASP A 102 7.06 -0.89 -16.60
CA ASP A 102 8.18 -0.29 -15.87
C ASP A 102 7.67 0.59 -14.72
N GLN A 103 6.65 1.42 -14.97
CA GLN A 103 6.06 2.26 -13.93
C GLN A 103 5.44 1.44 -12.80
N MET A 104 4.76 0.31 -13.10
CA MET A 104 4.24 -0.61 -12.08
C MET A 104 5.37 -1.23 -11.25
N ILE A 105 6.44 -1.72 -11.88
CA ILE A 105 7.59 -2.32 -11.19
C ILE A 105 8.29 -1.28 -10.33
N ASP A 106 8.56 -0.09 -10.87
CA ASP A 106 9.25 0.97 -10.17
C ASP A 106 8.49 1.44 -8.94
N THR A 107 7.17 1.58 -9.05
CA THR A 107 6.35 2.04 -7.93
C THR A 107 6.08 0.93 -6.92
N ASN A 108 5.53 -0.21 -7.40
CA ASN A 108 5.01 -1.25 -6.52
C ASN A 108 6.12 -2.11 -5.88
N CYS A 109 7.27 -2.27 -6.56
CA CYS A 109 8.38 -3.08 -6.08
C CYS A 109 9.53 -2.21 -5.57
N LYS A 110 10.17 -1.41 -6.44
CA LYS A 110 11.35 -0.62 -6.05
C LYS A 110 11.00 0.41 -4.99
N GLY A 111 9.90 1.16 -5.16
CA GLY A 111 9.45 2.16 -4.19
C GLY A 111 9.21 1.57 -2.79
N LEU A 112 8.57 0.42 -2.72
CA LEU A 112 8.35 -0.32 -1.47
C LEU A 112 9.68 -0.71 -0.82
N VAL A 113 10.62 -1.26 -1.60
CA VAL A 113 11.94 -1.68 -1.10
C VAL A 113 12.74 -0.48 -0.58
N TYR A 114 12.73 0.65 -1.29
CA TYR A 114 13.45 1.85 -0.89
C TYR A 114 12.93 2.43 0.43
N CYS A 115 11.60 2.58 0.56
CA CYS A 115 10.98 3.06 1.80
C CYS A 115 11.25 2.11 2.97
N THR A 116 11.10 0.81 2.75
CA THR A 116 11.38 -0.20 3.78
C THR A 116 12.85 -0.10 4.22
N ARG A 117 13.80 -0.09 3.29
CA ARG A 117 15.23 -0.05 3.61
C ARG A 117 15.64 1.24 4.33
N ALA A 118 15.02 2.37 4.01
CA ALA A 118 15.32 3.65 4.65
C ALA A 118 14.84 3.71 6.11
N ILE A 119 13.69 3.10 6.44
CA ILE A 119 13.04 3.22 7.75
C ILE A 119 13.41 2.06 8.69
N LEU A 120 13.56 0.86 8.14
CA LEU A 120 13.78 -0.38 8.90
C LEU A 120 14.95 -0.35 9.91
N PRO A 121 16.14 0.22 9.59
CA PRO A 121 17.24 0.25 10.55
C PRO A 121 16.90 0.94 11.86
N GLY A 122 16.13 2.02 11.80
CA GLY A 122 15.65 2.72 12.99
C GLY A 122 14.69 1.86 13.83
N MET A 123 13.81 1.08 13.20
CA MET A 123 12.92 0.15 13.91
C MET A 123 13.70 -0.96 14.60
N VAL A 124 14.68 -1.56 13.91
CA VAL A 124 15.54 -2.63 14.46
C VAL A 124 16.35 -2.11 15.63
N ALA A 125 16.97 -0.94 15.49
CA ALA A 125 17.78 -0.35 16.57
C ALA A 125 16.96 -0.06 17.85
N ARG A 126 15.68 0.27 17.70
CA ARG A 126 14.76 0.48 18.83
C ARG A 126 14.14 -0.81 19.36
N GLY A 127 14.32 -1.97 18.69
CA GLY A 127 13.65 -3.23 19.01
C GLY A 127 12.12 -3.12 18.93
N ARG A 128 11.59 -2.23 18.08
CA ARG A 128 10.17 -1.94 17.95
C ARG A 128 9.85 -1.37 16.57
N GLY A 129 8.85 -1.92 15.90
CA GLY A 129 8.36 -1.42 14.64
C GLY A 129 7.37 -2.36 13.98
N HIS A 130 6.68 -1.88 12.96
CA HIS A 130 5.80 -2.68 12.13
C HIS A 130 5.85 -2.21 10.67
N VAL A 131 6.25 -3.08 9.78
CA VAL A 131 6.16 -2.84 8.32
C VAL A 131 4.89 -3.48 7.81
N ILE A 132 3.99 -2.68 7.23
CA ILE A 132 2.73 -3.12 6.64
C ILE A 132 2.78 -2.80 5.14
N SER A 133 2.63 -3.81 4.29
CA SER A 133 2.69 -3.66 2.84
C SER A 133 1.34 -3.94 2.20
N LEU A 134 0.91 -3.10 1.24
CA LEU A 134 -0.31 -3.31 0.47
C LEU A 134 -0.04 -4.27 -0.70
N GLY A 135 -0.34 -5.55 -0.48
CA GLY A 135 -0.46 -6.58 -1.49
C GLY A 135 -1.72 -6.43 -2.34
N SER A 136 -2.26 -7.53 -2.77
CA SER A 136 -3.57 -7.69 -3.43
C SER A 136 -3.86 -9.17 -3.61
N VAL A 137 -5.12 -9.54 -3.66
CA VAL A 137 -5.55 -10.87 -4.14
C VAL A 137 -5.03 -11.20 -5.54
N ALA A 138 -4.72 -10.18 -6.34
CA ALA A 138 -4.09 -10.32 -7.66
C ALA A 138 -2.69 -10.92 -7.63
N GLY A 139 -2.01 -10.92 -6.49
CA GLY A 139 -0.73 -11.59 -6.30
C GLY A 139 -0.85 -13.10 -6.19
N THR A 140 -2.01 -13.61 -5.82
CA THR A 140 -2.31 -15.04 -5.64
C THR A 140 -3.23 -15.57 -6.73
N TYR A 141 -4.26 -14.81 -7.12
CA TYR A 141 -5.29 -15.25 -8.07
C TYR A 141 -5.11 -14.55 -9.41
N PRO A 142 -4.66 -15.27 -10.46
CA PRO A 142 -4.44 -14.68 -11.78
C PRO A 142 -5.76 -14.32 -12.46
N TYR A 143 -5.72 -13.29 -13.29
CA TYR A 143 -6.84 -12.87 -14.12
C TYR A 143 -6.34 -12.28 -15.45
N PRO A 144 -7.14 -12.31 -16.54
CA PRO A 144 -6.76 -11.74 -17.81
C PRO A 144 -6.38 -10.25 -17.71
N GLY A 145 -5.24 -9.87 -18.28
CA GLY A 145 -4.69 -8.50 -18.21
C GLY A 145 -4.01 -8.15 -16.88
N GLY A 146 -3.98 -9.08 -15.91
CA GLY A 146 -3.32 -8.87 -14.61
C GLY A 146 -1.79 -8.96 -14.65
N ASN A 147 -1.23 -9.49 -15.72
CA ASN A 147 0.18 -9.75 -16.02
C ASN A 147 1.22 -9.16 -15.03
N VAL A 148 1.83 -8.00 -15.33
CA VAL A 148 2.86 -7.39 -14.46
C VAL A 148 2.27 -6.90 -13.13
N TYR A 149 1.04 -6.36 -13.11
CA TYR A 149 0.43 -5.95 -11.84
C TYR A 149 0.36 -7.12 -10.83
N GLY A 150 -0.19 -8.25 -11.26
CA GLY A 150 -0.22 -9.48 -10.43
C GLY A 150 1.18 -9.91 -9.99
N GLY A 151 2.15 -9.87 -10.93
CA GLY A 151 3.55 -10.15 -10.63
C GLY A 151 4.14 -9.21 -9.57
N THR A 152 3.85 -7.90 -9.63
CA THR A 152 4.31 -6.96 -8.59
C THR A 152 3.67 -7.24 -7.23
N LYS A 153 2.40 -7.66 -7.20
CA LYS A 153 1.70 -7.97 -5.94
C LYS A 153 2.15 -9.32 -5.34
N ALA A 154 2.49 -10.30 -6.17
CA ALA A 154 3.17 -11.51 -5.73
C ALA A 154 4.56 -11.22 -5.15
N PHE A 155 5.32 -10.28 -5.76
CA PHE A 155 6.56 -9.78 -5.18
C PHE A 155 6.35 -9.18 -3.79
N VAL A 156 5.35 -8.31 -3.61
CA VAL A 156 5.04 -7.68 -2.31
C VAL A 156 4.72 -8.73 -1.25
N HIS A 157 3.90 -9.73 -1.60
CA HIS A 157 3.58 -10.85 -0.72
C HIS A 157 4.86 -11.58 -0.28
N GLN A 158 5.63 -12.11 -1.24
CA GLN A 158 6.83 -12.92 -0.93
C GLN A 158 7.92 -12.10 -0.24
N PHE A 159 8.11 -10.82 -0.63
CA PHE A 159 9.02 -9.90 0.05
C PHE A 159 8.65 -9.73 1.52
N SER A 160 7.35 -9.59 1.84
CA SER A 160 6.87 -9.45 3.22
C SER A 160 7.17 -10.70 4.05
N LEU A 161 6.98 -11.90 3.49
CA LEU A 161 7.31 -13.15 4.17
C LEU A 161 8.81 -13.30 4.43
N ASN A 162 9.64 -12.99 3.44
CA ASN A 162 11.10 -13.04 3.57
C ASN A 162 11.60 -11.99 4.58
N LEU A 163 11.07 -10.76 4.52
CA LEU A 163 11.40 -9.71 5.48
C LEU A 163 11.05 -10.12 6.91
N ARG A 164 9.91 -10.82 7.11
CA ARG A 164 9.54 -11.38 8.42
C ARG A 164 10.57 -12.39 8.93
N SER A 165 11.14 -13.20 8.04
CA SER A 165 12.20 -14.17 8.37
C SER A 165 13.51 -13.47 8.73
N ASP A 166 13.93 -12.47 7.95
CA ASP A 166 15.15 -11.70 8.20
C ASP A 166 15.09 -10.94 9.54
N LEU A 167 13.90 -10.53 9.97
CA LEU A 167 13.68 -9.77 11.20
C LEU A 167 13.44 -10.64 12.43
N HIS A 168 13.66 -11.96 12.33
CA HIS A 168 13.58 -12.84 13.49
C HIS A 168 14.47 -12.34 14.65
N GLY A 169 13.93 -12.27 15.85
CA GLY A 169 14.64 -11.79 17.04
C GLY A 169 14.70 -10.27 17.22
N THR A 170 14.37 -9.46 16.21
CA THR A 170 14.43 -7.99 16.26
C THR A 170 13.23 -7.34 16.94
N ARG A 171 12.14 -8.09 17.15
CA ARG A 171 10.83 -7.61 17.64
C ARG A 171 10.11 -6.66 16.67
N VAL A 172 10.58 -6.53 15.44
CA VAL A 172 9.87 -5.81 14.37
C VAL A 172 8.87 -6.75 13.70
N ARG A 173 7.64 -6.28 13.53
CA ARG A 173 6.55 -7.03 12.90
C ARG A 173 6.47 -6.74 11.40
N VAL A 174 5.94 -7.69 10.64
CA VAL A 174 5.68 -7.52 9.20
C VAL A 174 4.30 -8.08 8.86
N THR A 175 3.50 -7.31 8.13
CA THR A 175 2.17 -7.73 7.66
C THR A 175 2.02 -7.40 6.18
N CYS A 176 1.46 -8.33 5.40
CA CYS A 176 0.95 -8.08 4.06
C CYS A 176 -0.58 -7.98 4.12
N VAL A 177 -1.17 -6.89 3.62
CA VAL A 177 -2.62 -6.74 3.49
C VAL A 177 -2.99 -6.86 2.02
N GLU A 178 -3.89 -7.76 1.68
CA GLU A 178 -4.20 -8.19 0.32
C GLU A 178 -5.68 -7.96 -0.01
N PRO A 179 -6.04 -6.71 -0.37
CA PRO A 179 -7.41 -6.40 -0.75
C PRO A 179 -7.83 -7.06 -2.07
N GLY A 180 -9.12 -7.42 -2.13
CA GLY A 180 -9.85 -7.69 -3.36
C GLY A 180 -10.34 -6.40 -4.02
N MET A 181 -11.54 -6.47 -4.61
CA MET A 181 -12.16 -5.34 -5.30
C MET A 181 -12.58 -4.26 -4.30
N ALA A 182 -11.92 -3.11 -4.38
CA ALA A 182 -12.17 -1.97 -3.52
C ALA A 182 -12.33 -0.69 -4.35
N ASP A 183 -13.42 0.03 -4.08
CA ASP A 183 -13.74 1.28 -4.78
C ASP A 183 -12.87 2.43 -4.25
N THR A 184 -11.99 2.92 -5.11
CA THR A 184 -11.09 4.05 -4.87
C THR A 184 -10.70 4.68 -6.21
N GLU A 185 -9.91 5.77 -6.21
CA GLU A 185 -9.31 6.32 -7.45
C GLU A 185 -8.43 5.30 -8.23
N PHE A 186 -8.20 4.11 -7.69
CA PHE A 186 -7.35 3.09 -8.32
C PHE A 186 -7.86 2.66 -9.70
N SER A 187 -9.17 2.42 -9.84
CA SER A 187 -9.77 2.06 -11.14
C SER A 187 -9.69 3.21 -12.14
N LEU A 188 -9.88 4.44 -11.67
CA LEU A 188 -9.73 5.63 -12.52
C LEU A 188 -8.30 5.78 -13.06
N VAL A 189 -7.30 5.56 -12.19
CA VAL A 189 -5.88 5.56 -12.58
C VAL A 189 -5.60 4.43 -13.57
N ARG A 190 -6.11 3.23 -13.31
CA ARG A 190 -5.93 2.05 -14.17
C ARG A 190 -6.44 2.25 -15.60
N PHE A 191 -7.53 2.97 -15.75
CA PHE A 191 -8.16 3.25 -17.05
C PHE A 191 -7.84 4.66 -17.57
N SER A 192 -6.72 5.26 -17.12
CA SER A 192 -6.23 6.55 -17.64
C SER A 192 -7.28 7.67 -17.59
N GLY A 193 -8.14 7.67 -16.57
CA GLY A 193 -9.19 8.68 -16.38
C GLY A 193 -10.54 8.34 -16.98
N ASP A 194 -10.72 7.17 -17.60
CA ASP A 194 -12.01 6.72 -18.13
C ASP A 194 -12.96 6.32 -16.98
N GLN A 195 -13.83 7.27 -16.61
CA GLN A 195 -14.79 7.11 -15.52
C GLN A 195 -15.80 5.98 -15.80
N GLY A 196 -16.24 5.83 -17.05
CA GLY A 196 -17.21 4.80 -17.41
C GLY A 196 -16.66 3.38 -17.21
N LYS A 197 -15.40 3.15 -17.58
CA LYS A 197 -14.74 1.87 -17.32
C LYS A 197 -14.50 1.66 -15.82
N ALA A 198 -14.13 2.71 -15.11
CA ALA A 198 -13.91 2.62 -13.65
C ALA A 198 -15.19 2.25 -12.92
N ASP A 199 -16.32 2.89 -13.22
CA ASP A 199 -17.63 2.62 -12.60
C ASP A 199 -18.14 1.21 -12.91
N ASN A 200 -17.93 0.73 -14.13
CA ASN A 200 -18.36 -0.61 -14.56
C ASN A 200 -17.66 -1.74 -13.78
N VAL A 201 -16.47 -1.49 -13.19
CA VAL A 201 -15.77 -2.50 -12.38
C VAL A 201 -16.59 -2.93 -11.18
N TYR A 202 -17.37 -2.01 -10.60
CA TYR A 202 -18.12 -2.23 -9.37
C TYR A 202 -19.64 -2.31 -9.59
N ALA A 203 -20.11 -2.28 -10.84
CA ALA A 203 -21.52 -2.30 -11.15
C ALA A 203 -22.20 -3.53 -10.58
N GLY A 204 -23.29 -3.32 -9.83
CA GLY A 204 -24.10 -4.40 -9.25
C GLY A 204 -23.53 -5.07 -8.01
N MET A 205 -22.42 -4.56 -7.43
CA MET A 205 -21.88 -5.07 -6.17
C MET A 205 -21.56 -3.95 -5.17
N GLN A 206 -21.48 -4.31 -3.90
CA GLN A 206 -20.89 -3.47 -2.86
C GLN A 206 -19.41 -3.84 -2.72
N PRO A 207 -18.47 -3.03 -3.23
CA PRO A 207 -17.03 -3.29 -3.11
C PRO A 207 -16.54 -2.99 -1.68
N LEU A 208 -15.31 -3.39 -1.38
CA LEU A 208 -14.59 -2.88 -0.22
C LEU A 208 -14.39 -1.37 -0.36
N THR A 209 -14.33 -0.68 0.77
CA THR A 209 -14.03 0.76 0.83
C THR A 209 -12.61 1.01 1.33
N ALA A 210 -12.12 2.23 1.13
CA ALA A 210 -10.84 2.63 1.71
C ALA A 210 -10.84 2.56 3.25
N ALA A 211 -12.00 2.78 3.87
CA ALA A 211 -12.15 2.68 5.32
C ALA A 211 -12.00 1.25 5.83
N ASP A 212 -12.55 0.25 5.12
CA ASP A 212 -12.42 -1.17 5.50
C ASP A 212 -10.96 -1.61 5.53
N ILE A 213 -10.17 -1.15 4.55
CA ILE A 213 -8.75 -1.45 4.48
C ILE A 213 -7.97 -0.70 5.58
N ALA A 214 -8.32 0.57 5.83
CA ALA A 214 -7.69 1.33 6.90
C ALA A 214 -7.93 0.72 8.30
N GLU A 215 -9.14 0.23 8.56
CA GLU A 215 -9.46 -0.48 9.81
C GLU A 215 -8.68 -1.80 9.93
N SER A 216 -8.54 -2.56 8.86
CA SER A 216 -7.77 -3.81 8.86
C SER A 216 -6.29 -3.58 9.15
N ILE A 217 -5.72 -2.52 8.55
CA ILE A 217 -4.33 -2.09 8.80
C ILE A 217 -4.18 -1.63 10.26
N HIS A 218 -5.10 -0.81 10.74
CA HIS A 218 -5.09 -0.31 12.10
C HIS A 218 -5.21 -1.45 13.12
N TRP A 219 -6.13 -2.39 12.89
CA TRP A 219 -6.29 -3.58 13.73
C TRP A 219 -4.98 -4.39 13.81
N ALA A 220 -4.35 -4.70 12.68
CA ALA A 220 -3.06 -5.42 12.68
C ALA A 220 -1.96 -4.64 13.41
N ALA A 221 -1.92 -3.31 13.22
CA ALA A 221 -0.93 -2.45 13.86
C ALA A 221 -1.09 -2.38 15.37
N THR A 222 -2.31 -2.42 15.88
CA THR A 222 -2.64 -2.29 17.32
C THR A 222 -2.61 -3.61 18.08
N MET A 223 -2.40 -4.74 17.41
CA MET A 223 -2.21 -6.03 18.09
C MET A 223 -1.03 -5.99 19.07
N PRO A 224 -1.08 -6.78 20.16
CA PRO A 224 0.03 -6.87 21.10
C PRO A 224 1.37 -7.14 20.42
N GLN A 225 2.46 -6.59 20.93
CA GLN A 225 3.78 -6.63 20.29
C GLN A 225 4.31 -8.04 20.00
N HIS A 226 3.89 -9.04 20.76
CA HIS A 226 4.28 -10.44 20.54
C HIS A 226 3.46 -11.13 19.44
N VAL A 227 2.40 -10.49 18.94
CA VAL A 227 1.53 -11.02 17.90
C VAL A 227 1.95 -10.41 16.56
N ASN A 228 2.32 -11.24 15.60
CA ASN A 228 2.54 -10.84 14.21
C ASN A 228 1.43 -11.42 13.33
N VAL A 229 0.63 -10.56 12.74
CA VAL A 229 -0.30 -10.95 11.69
C VAL A 229 0.49 -11.00 10.37
N ASN A 230 0.66 -12.18 9.78
CA ASN A 230 1.51 -12.31 8.59
C ASN A 230 0.81 -11.77 7.34
N THR A 231 -0.44 -12.19 7.13
CA THR A 231 -1.23 -11.83 5.94
C THR A 231 -2.68 -11.58 6.35
N ILE A 232 -3.30 -10.58 5.73
CA ILE A 232 -4.73 -10.33 5.81
C ILE A 232 -5.26 -10.26 4.38
N GLU A 233 -5.97 -11.29 3.94
CA GLU A 233 -6.70 -11.26 2.67
C GLU A 233 -8.15 -10.87 2.92
N LEU A 234 -8.66 -9.92 2.15
CA LEU A 234 -10.00 -9.36 2.28
C LEU A 234 -10.67 -9.29 0.92
N MET A 235 -11.89 -9.80 0.82
CA MET A 235 -12.73 -9.65 -0.36
C MET A 235 -14.09 -9.10 0.03
N ALA A 236 -14.73 -8.34 -0.88
CA ALA A 236 -16.13 -8.03 -0.75
C ALA A 236 -16.96 -9.33 -0.74
N THR A 237 -18.04 -9.38 0.00
CA THR A 237 -18.88 -10.60 0.10
C THR A 237 -19.43 -11.06 -1.26
N ALA A 238 -19.60 -10.11 -2.20
CA ALA A 238 -20.03 -10.38 -3.57
C ALA A 238 -18.88 -10.88 -4.47
N GLN A 239 -17.63 -10.78 -4.04
CA GLN A 239 -16.46 -11.26 -4.79
C GLN A 239 -16.14 -12.70 -4.42
N SER A 240 -15.72 -13.49 -5.41
CA SER A 240 -15.21 -14.85 -5.23
C SER A 240 -14.00 -15.07 -6.13
N PHE A 241 -13.42 -16.27 -6.03
CA PHE A 241 -12.30 -16.68 -6.87
C PHE A 241 -12.78 -16.92 -8.30
N ALA A 242 -12.00 -16.49 -9.29
CA ALA A 242 -12.32 -16.73 -10.69
C ALA A 242 -12.25 -18.24 -11.02
N PRO A 243 -13.18 -18.79 -11.82
CA PRO A 243 -13.06 -20.14 -12.31
C PRO A 243 -11.91 -20.27 -13.31
N PHE A 244 -11.32 -21.46 -13.43
CA PHE A 244 -10.33 -21.76 -14.46
C PHE A 244 -10.93 -21.58 -15.87
N GLN A 245 -10.26 -20.81 -16.71
CA GLN A 245 -10.65 -20.60 -18.11
C GLN A 245 -10.09 -21.72 -18.98
N VAL A 246 -10.92 -22.20 -19.93
CA VAL A 246 -10.53 -23.23 -20.89
C VAL A 246 -10.88 -22.74 -22.28
N ALA A 247 -9.88 -22.65 -23.16
CA ALA A 247 -10.11 -22.43 -24.58
C ALA A 247 -10.71 -23.72 -25.19
N ARG A 248 -11.75 -23.58 -26.00
CA ARG A 248 -12.37 -24.69 -26.72
C ARG A 248 -12.30 -24.36 -28.20
N ASP A 249 -11.90 -25.35 -28.99
CA ASP A 249 -11.97 -25.24 -30.43
C ASP A 249 -13.45 -25.08 -30.85
N ALA A 250 -13.71 -24.22 -31.84
CA ALA A 250 -15.03 -23.90 -32.34
C ALA A 250 -15.56 -25.05 -33.23
#